data_ab2f52355f3a5757f5f3362441333054
#
_entry.id   ab2f52355f3a5757f5f3362441333054
#
_cell.length_a   1.000
_cell.length_b   1.000
_cell.length_c   1.000
_cell.angle_alpha   90.00
_cell.angle_beta   90.00
_cell.angle_gamma   90.00
#
_symmetry.space_group_name_H-M   'P 1'
#
loop_
_entity.id
_entity.type
_entity.pdbx_description
1 polymer ?
#
loop_
_entity_poly.entity_id
_entity_poly.type
_entity_poly.pdbx_seq_one_letter_code
_entity_poly.pdbx_strand_id
1 'polypeptide(L)'
;MTDNPCDMKKIVFLIFCWLMASSSMAQPGALDPSFNGTGYAIHSMSNTWSYPMALCVTPEGEILTGGYKCDTTQHPNVQNLMILRYNSDGSPDLGFGVNGVVTTDYSSSALGLTVQSDGKILVAGQSKTGSQAKGNFTLFRLNPDGTFDNSFGQGGIVQDTLGSWASAVTILPDGRILAAGVGYTTGSTSFPFFLLASHHADGTPDTTFGNAGFITTQIWRCTGAYALGMVIQPDGKILLGDEVKIGSKYCMAMLRYNPDGSLDPGFGTGGLVLDSAGLRNGCYKLAVQPNGKILVPGYVYLSDLTHPQYSLFRYNPDGSRDSTYHGDGHNIGEGGAAYDIMIQPDGKILTCGNRKNDSTIKRGIVKRYLSSGDPDPAFGINGTADLDIEKPGGMITLALAPDGKIVTTGYCNEVNSPLWRNTLTVRLNTFGLEVSDAVTNETVNISPNPFRDNVRVEAAGLAGSVITVTSMQGCTLFNSTMQSDQKTINLDFLPTGMYIIRIISEGTACAKQIIKL
;
A
#
# COMPACT_ATOMS: atom_id res chain seq x y z
N MET A 1 47.97 77.96 3.21
CA MET A 1 46.82 78.45 3.90
C MET A 1 45.65 77.59 3.50
N THR A 2 45.33 76.95 4.45
CA THR A 2 44.18 76.22 4.99
C THR A 2 43.78 74.99 4.28
N ASP A 3 44.23 73.97 4.93
CA ASP A 3 43.79 72.57 4.82
C ASP A 3 42.29 72.42 5.07
N ASN A 4 41.66 71.58 4.32
CA ASN A 4 40.39 70.92 4.75
C ASN A 4 40.46 69.44 4.47
N PRO A 5 40.53 68.61 5.50
CA PRO A 5 40.59 67.17 5.30
C PRO A 5 39.20 66.66 4.95
N CYS A 6 39.11 65.99 3.79
CA CYS A 6 37.96 65.26 3.35
C CYS A 6 37.76 64.04 4.26
N ASP A 7 36.77 64.12 5.11
CA ASP A 7 36.31 63.07 6.01
C ASP A 7 35.70 61.95 5.19
N MET A 8 36.54 61.01 4.81
CA MET A 8 36.07 59.76 4.22
C MET A 8 35.35 58.91 5.30
N LYS A 9 34.06 59.18 5.47
CA LYS A 9 33.20 58.28 6.19
C LYS A 9 33.31 56.92 5.52
N LYS A 10 34.00 55.98 6.15
CA LYS A 10 33.96 54.58 5.86
C LYS A 10 32.50 54.13 5.89
N ILE A 11 31.88 54.07 4.74
CA ILE A 11 30.65 53.34 4.55
C ILE A 11 31.07 51.88 4.72
N VAL A 12 30.93 51.39 5.95
CA VAL A 12 30.89 49.96 6.23
C VAL A 12 29.60 49.46 5.60
N PHE A 13 29.73 49.00 4.37
CA PHE A 13 28.72 48.16 3.78
C PHE A 13 28.68 46.90 4.63
N LEU A 14 27.88 46.89 5.68
CA LEU A 14 27.35 45.71 6.29
C LEU A 14 26.52 45.04 5.20
N ILE A 15 27.19 44.18 4.42
CA ILE A 15 26.54 43.13 3.70
C ILE A 15 25.94 42.25 4.80
N PHE A 16 24.73 42.60 5.21
CA PHE A 16 23.81 41.62 5.77
C PHE A 16 23.62 40.59 4.64
N CYS A 17 24.51 39.60 4.60
CA CYS A 17 24.10 38.30 4.12
C CYS A 17 22.89 37.89 4.96
N TRP A 18 21.72 38.30 4.53
CA TRP A 18 20.57 37.50 4.72
C TRP A 18 20.96 36.15 4.12
N LEU A 19 21.50 35.29 4.96
CA LEU A 19 21.19 33.87 4.82
C LEU A 19 19.67 33.83 4.90
N MET A 20 19.02 34.01 3.75
CA MET A 20 17.82 33.32 3.45
C MET A 20 18.25 31.85 3.61
N ALA A 21 18.09 31.28 4.80
CA ALA A 21 17.70 29.91 4.89
C ALA A 21 16.42 29.89 4.07
N SER A 22 16.55 29.72 2.75
CA SER A 22 15.53 29.15 1.94
C SER A 22 15.32 27.81 2.65
N SER A 23 14.35 27.78 3.56
CA SER A 23 13.66 26.55 3.88
C SER A 23 13.26 26.04 2.50
N SER A 24 14.07 25.13 1.97
CA SER A 24 13.78 24.45 0.73
C SER A 24 12.48 23.74 1.04
N MET A 25 11.39 24.37 0.65
CA MET A 25 10.05 23.80 0.77
C MET A 25 10.16 22.45 0.12
N ALA A 26 10.08 21.39 0.90
CA ALA A 26 10.26 20.05 0.39
C ALA A 26 9.18 19.81 -0.66
N GLN A 27 9.59 19.72 -1.91
CA GLN A 27 8.67 19.52 -3.04
C GLN A 27 7.87 18.25 -2.80
N PRO A 28 6.54 18.23 -3.03
CA PRO A 28 5.76 17.00 -3.00
C PRO A 28 6.40 15.94 -3.90
N GLY A 29 6.63 14.75 -3.36
CA GLY A 29 7.36 13.69 -4.07
C GLY A 29 8.88 13.71 -3.86
N ALA A 30 9.45 14.72 -3.20
CA ALA A 30 10.84 14.68 -2.77
C ALA A 30 11.03 13.69 -1.60
N LEU A 31 12.24 13.15 -1.50
CA LEU A 31 12.64 12.34 -0.35
C LEU A 31 12.48 13.15 0.95
N ASP A 32 12.02 12.49 2.00
CA ASP A 32 11.91 13.10 3.33
C ASP A 32 13.18 12.87 4.15
N PRO A 33 14.06 13.86 4.31
CA PRO A 33 15.33 13.68 5.00
C PRO A 33 15.20 13.38 6.49
N SER A 34 14.02 13.60 7.09
CA SER A 34 13.78 13.20 8.48
C SER A 34 13.64 11.67 8.64
N PHE A 35 13.58 10.94 7.53
CA PHE A 35 13.58 9.48 7.52
C PHE A 35 15.01 8.97 7.27
N ASN A 36 15.61 8.38 8.27
CA ASN A 36 16.97 7.82 8.26
C ASN A 36 18.06 8.81 7.76
N GLY A 37 17.83 10.12 7.88
CA GLY A 37 18.73 11.17 7.43
C GLY A 37 18.83 11.37 5.92
N THR A 38 18.27 10.45 5.12
CA THR A 38 18.41 10.41 3.65
C THR A 38 17.07 10.34 2.92
N GLY A 39 15.98 10.04 3.63
CA GLY A 39 14.68 9.76 3.04
C GLY A 39 14.49 8.29 2.66
N TYR A 40 15.47 7.43 2.90
CA TYR A 40 15.35 6.00 2.65
C TYR A 40 16.19 5.15 3.62
N ALA A 41 15.79 3.90 3.79
CA ALA A 41 16.52 2.87 4.52
C ALA A 41 16.75 1.66 3.61
N ILE A 42 17.96 1.12 3.62
CA ILE A 42 18.31 -0.11 2.89
C ILE A 42 18.64 -1.19 3.91
N HIS A 43 17.88 -2.29 3.87
CA HIS A 43 18.18 -3.47 4.66
C HIS A 43 18.94 -4.47 3.81
N SER A 44 20.18 -4.73 4.21
CA SER A 44 21.07 -5.70 3.56
C SER A 44 21.54 -6.74 4.57
N MET A 45 21.63 -7.98 4.15
CA MET A 45 22.16 -9.09 4.92
C MET A 45 23.29 -9.77 4.13
N SER A 46 24.37 -10.15 4.82
CA SER A 46 25.49 -10.83 4.17
C SER A 46 25.04 -12.14 3.50
N ASN A 47 25.49 -12.38 2.27
CA ASN A 47 25.19 -13.59 1.50
C ASN A 47 23.68 -13.87 1.31
N THR A 48 22.86 -12.85 1.35
CA THR A 48 21.40 -12.99 1.28
C THR A 48 20.84 -11.92 0.36
N TRP A 49 19.90 -12.28 -0.49
CA TRP A 49 19.08 -11.30 -1.15
C TRP A 49 17.66 -11.31 -0.59
N SER A 50 17.01 -10.18 -0.59
CA SER A 50 15.66 -10.01 -0.05
C SER A 50 14.74 -9.32 -1.05
N TYR A 51 13.45 -9.63 -0.97
CA TYR A 51 12.44 -9.06 -1.83
C TYR A 51 11.19 -8.74 -1.01
N PRO A 52 10.85 -7.45 -0.84
CA PRO A 52 9.64 -7.06 -0.14
C PRO A 52 8.42 -7.20 -1.06
N MET A 53 7.28 -7.59 -0.48
CA MET A 53 6.02 -7.82 -1.18
C MET A 53 4.85 -7.08 -0.52
N ALA A 54 4.97 -6.74 0.77
CA ALA A 54 3.90 -6.15 1.56
C ALA A 54 4.43 -5.01 2.43
N LEU A 55 3.59 -4.03 2.69
CA LEU A 55 3.86 -2.86 3.53
C LEU A 55 2.64 -2.53 4.37
N CYS A 56 2.87 -2.21 5.62
CA CYS A 56 1.86 -1.64 6.50
C CYS A 56 2.51 -0.56 7.37
N VAL A 57 1.80 0.53 7.64
CA VAL A 57 2.23 1.55 8.60
C VAL A 57 1.25 1.53 9.76
N THR A 58 1.77 1.45 10.99
CA THR A 58 0.94 1.45 12.20
C THR A 58 0.41 2.85 12.51
N PRO A 59 -0.59 2.99 13.38
CA PRO A 59 -1.07 4.29 13.84
C PRO A 59 0.00 5.15 14.50
N GLU A 60 0.98 4.51 15.11
CA GLU A 60 2.12 5.15 15.78
C GLU A 60 3.21 5.58 14.78
N GLY A 61 3.05 5.20 13.51
CA GLY A 61 3.97 5.52 12.42
C GLY A 61 5.08 4.50 12.23
N GLU A 62 5.06 3.36 12.93
CA GLU A 62 5.99 2.27 12.68
C GLU A 62 5.74 1.66 11.30
N ILE A 63 6.79 1.25 10.62
CA ILE A 63 6.73 0.74 9.25
C ILE A 63 7.08 -0.74 9.25
N LEU A 64 6.13 -1.57 8.85
CA LEU A 64 6.28 -3.01 8.69
C LEU A 64 6.43 -3.37 7.21
N THR A 65 7.51 -4.03 6.85
CA THR A 65 7.77 -4.52 5.50
C THR A 65 7.85 -6.04 5.52
N GLY A 66 6.99 -6.72 4.78
CA GLY A 66 6.96 -8.16 4.65
C GLY A 66 7.44 -8.64 3.29
N GLY A 67 8.06 -9.81 3.26
CA GLY A 67 8.55 -10.41 2.03
C GLY A 67 9.24 -11.74 2.28
N TYR A 68 10.33 -11.97 1.58
CA TYR A 68 11.18 -13.14 1.78
C TYR A 68 12.65 -12.81 1.57
N LYS A 69 13.49 -13.63 2.16
CA LYS A 69 14.93 -13.65 1.92
C LYS A 69 15.37 -15.00 1.37
N CYS A 70 16.48 -15.02 0.65
CA CYS A 70 17.12 -16.24 0.17
C CYS A 70 18.61 -16.22 0.52
N ASP A 71 19.09 -17.27 1.15
CA ASP A 71 20.53 -17.49 1.37
C ASP A 71 21.17 -18.00 0.09
N THR A 72 22.14 -17.25 -0.42
CA THR A 72 22.82 -17.56 -1.69
C THR A 72 23.90 -18.62 -1.56
N THR A 73 24.30 -18.95 -0.34
CA THR A 73 25.41 -19.89 -0.08
C THR A 73 24.96 -21.32 0.17
N GLN A 74 23.84 -21.48 0.86
CA GLN A 74 23.36 -22.80 1.28
C GLN A 74 22.20 -23.31 0.42
N HIS A 75 21.20 -22.46 0.19
CA HIS A 75 19.97 -22.84 -0.51
C HIS A 75 19.43 -21.67 -1.34
N PRO A 76 20.02 -21.34 -2.49
CA PRO A 76 19.68 -20.15 -3.26
C PRO A 76 18.23 -20.08 -3.76
N ASN A 77 17.52 -21.22 -3.71
CA ASN A 77 16.13 -21.32 -4.15
C ASN A 77 15.11 -21.43 -2.99
N VAL A 78 15.57 -21.41 -1.74
CA VAL A 78 14.69 -21.47 -0.58
C VAL A 78 14.36 -20.05 -0.14
N GLN A 79 13.09 -19.70 -0.22
CA GLN A 79 12.57 -18.44 0.29
C GLN A 79 12.20 -18.63 1.76
N ASN A 80 12.71 -17.77 2.63
CA ASN A 80 12.35 -17.71 4.03
C ASN A 80 11.58 -16.41 4.28
N LEU A 81 10.46 -16.49 5.00
CA LEU A 81 9.71 -15.30 5.40
C LEU A 81 10.64 -14.29 6.06
N MET A 82 10.46 -13.03 5.73
CA MET A 82 11.14 -11.90 6.34
C MET A 82 10.13 -10.79 6.61
N ILE A 83 10.13 -10.30 7.83
CA ILE A 83 9.39 -9.09 8.23
C ILE A 83 10.37 -8.15 8.90
N LEU A 84 10.41 -6.92 8.44
CA LEU A 84 11.21 -5.84 9.00
C LEU A 84 10.28 -4.85 9.68
N ARG A 85 10.71 -4.29 10.81
CA ARG A 85 10.04 -3.15 11.42
C ARG A 85 11.03 -1.99 11.59
N TYR A 86 10.58 -0.81 11.18
CA TYR A 86 11.27 0.44 11.38
C TYR A 86 10.43 1.36 12.26
N ASN A 87 11.09 2.16 13.07
CA ASN A 87 10.49 3.31 13.73
C ASN A 87 10.02 4.34 12.69
N SER A 88 9.20 5.28 13.11
CA SER A 88 8.68 6.35 12.23
C SER A 88 9.79 7.23 11.63
N ASP A 89 10.97 7.29 12.23
CA ASP A 89 12.14 8.01 11.72
C ASP A 89 13.00 7.19 10.73
N GLY A 90 12.63 5.94 10.45
CA GLY A 90 13.35 5.03 9.54
C GLY A 90 14.48 4.24 10.18
N SER A 91 14.77 4.42 11.46
CA SER A 91 15.70 3.56 12.19
C SER A 91 15.10 2.16 12.39
N PRO A 92 15.90 1.09 12.37
CA PRO A 92 15.40 -0.25 12.72
C PRO A 92 14.84 -0.28 14.15
N ASP A 93 13.68 -0.89 14.34
CA ASP A 93 13.13 -1.12 15.68
C ASP A 93 13.79 -2.35 16.32
N LEU A 94 14.78 -2.12 17.14
CA LEU A 94 15.56 -3.18 17.79
C LEU A 94 14.76 -4.03 18.79
N GLY A 95 13.57 -3.59 19.20
CA GLY A 95 12.64 -4.33 20.05
C GLY A 95 11.80 -5.36 19.30
N PHE A 96 11.84 -5.36 17.97
CA PHE A 96 11.06 -6.27 17.14
C PHE A 96 11.90 -7.45 16.65
N GLY A 97 11.49 -8.67 16.99
CA GLY A 97 12.19 -9.89 16.59
C GLY A 97 13.66 -9.88 17.02
N VAL A 98 14.56 -10.08 16.08
CA VAL A 98 16.01 -9.96 16.30
C VAL A 98 16.53 -8.74 15.56
N ASN A 99 16.82 -7.67 16.30
CA ASN A 99 17.34 -6.41 15.74
C ASN A 99 16.45 -5.82 14.61
N GLY A 100 15.13 -5.83 14.79
CA GLY A 100 14.17 -5.29 13.83
C GLY A 100 13.71 -6.27 12.75
N VAL A 101 14.06 -7.57 12.90
CA VAL A 101 13.82 -8.58 11.88
C VAL A 101 13.19 -9.83 12.45
N VAL A 102 12.12 -10.31 11.81
CA VAL A 102 11.58 -11.66 12.02
C VAL A 102 11.82 -12.48 10.76
N THR A 103 12.35 -13.68 10.93
CA THR A 103 12.56 -14.64 9.83
C THR A 103 12.21 -16.06 10.28
N THR A 104 11.87 -16.90 9.32
CA THR A 104 11.73 -18.34 9.51
C THR A 104 12.98 -19.07 9.01
N ASP A 105 13.17 -20.30 9.45
CA ASP A 105 14.21 -21.22 9.00
C ASP A 105 13.69 -22.28 8.01
N TYR A 106 12.43 -22.19 7.63
CA TYR A 106 11.78 -23.05 6.63
C TYR A 106 11.20 -22.22 5.48
N SER A 107 10.95 -22.89 4.35
CA SER A 107 10.47 -22.22 3.15
C SER A 107 9.10 -21.58 3.37
N SER A 108 9.08 -20.26 3.33
CA SER A 108 7.90 -19.44 3.56
C SER A 108 8.09 -18.03 2.99
N SER A 109 7.00 -17.29 2.82
CA SER A 109 7.05 -15.88 2.38
C SER A 109 5.87 -15.09 2.93
N ALA A 110 6.06 -13.78 3.09
CA ALA A 110 5.01 -12.82 3.42
C ALA A 110 4.61 -12.05 2.14
N LEU A 111 3.34 -12.15 1.74
CA LEU A 111 2.81 -11.53 0.52
C LEU A 111 1.78 -10.43 0.82
N GLY A 112 1.15 -10.47 1.98
CA GLY A 112 0.22 -9.48 2.48
C GLY A 112 0.42 -9.25 3.98
N LEU A 113 0.20 -8.02 4.45
CA LEU A 113 0.34 -7.61 5.86
C LEU A 113 -0.83 -6.75 6.28
N THR A 114 -1.28 -6.93 7.51
CA THR A 114 -2.16 -5.99 8.21
C THR A 114 -1.91 -6.05 9.72
N VAL A 115 -2.19 -4.96 10.42
CA VAL A 115 -2.06 -4.87 11.88
C VAL A 115 -3.46 -4.83 12.50
N GLN A 116 -3.66 -5.63 13.54
CA GLN A 116 -4.89 -5.67 14.33
C GLN A 116 -4.93 -4.51 15.33
N SER A 117 -6.11 -4.24 15.86
CA SER A 117 -6.32 -3.17 16.85
C SER A 117 -5.56 -3.40 18.17
N ASP A 118 -5.19 -4.65 18.47
CA ASP A 118 -4.37 -5.03 19.62
C ASP A 118 -2.86 -5.02 19.31
N GLY A 119 -2.46 -4.52 18.15
CA GLY A 119 -1.08 -4.43 17.69
C GLY A 119 -0.52 -5.74 17.12
N LYS A 120 -1.28 -6.83 17.11
CA LYS A 120 -0.84 -8.08 16.49
C LYS A 120 -0.77 -7.95 14.98
N ILE A 121 0.18 -8.63 14.38
CA ILE A 121 0.48 -8.54 12.95
C ILE A 121 -0.01 -9.82 12.26
N LEU A 122 -0.97 -9.66 11.33
CA LEU A 122 -1.41 -10.74 10.46
C LEU A 122 -0.64 -10.69 9.15
N VAL A 123 -0.18 -11.85 8.72
CA VAL A 123 0.62 -12.03 7.50
C VAL A 123 -0.06 -13.09 6.63
N ALA A 124 -0.39 -12.72 5.41
CA ALA A 124 -0.77 -13.67 4.37
C ALA A 124 0.47 -14.09 3.57
N GLY A 125 0.57 -15.37 3.25
CA GLY A 125 1.73 -15.85 2.52
C GLY A 125 1.64 -17.32 2.14
N GLN A 126 2.80 -17.93 2.05
CA GLN A 126 2.93 -19.37 1.84
C GLN A 126 3.95 -19.96 2.80
N SER A 127 3.78 -21.24 3.07
CA SER A 127 4.82 -22.04 3.73
C SER A 127 4.83 -23.45 3.14
N LYS A 128 6.00 -24.07 3.18
CA LYS A 128 6.18 -25.46 2.74
C LYS A 128 6.59 -26.30 3.92
N THR A 129 5.91 -27.42 4.10
CA THR A 129 6.28 -28.45 5.07
C THR A 129 6.82 -29.67 4.35
N GLY A 130 8.01 -30.11 4.69
CA GLY A 130 8.66 -31.27 4.10
C GLY A 130 9.02 -31.11 2.61
N SER A 131 8.91 -32.17 1.82
CA SER A 131 9.31 -32.23 0.40
C SER A 131 8.22 -31.78 -0.57
N GLN A 132 7.24 -30.98 -0.14
CA GLN A 132 6.15 -30.54 -0.99
C GLN A 132 6.64 -29.68 -2.15
N ALA A 133 6.15 -29.97 -3.38
CA ALA A 133 6.50 -29.20 -4.56
C ALA A 133 5.86 -27.80 -4.57
N LYS A 134 4.68 -27.64 -3.94
CA LYS A 134 3.92 -26.39 -3.84
C LYS A 134 3.81 -25.97 -2.37
N GLY A 135 3.74 -24.66 -2.11
CA GLY A 135 3.42 -24.13 -0.79
C GLY A 135 1.96 -24.35 -0.42
N ASN A 136 1.64 -24.12 0.85
CA ASN A 136 0.27 -24.07 1.35
C ASN A 136 -0.16 -22.61 1.48
N PHE A 137 -1.44 -22.35 1.32
CA PHE A 137 -2.06 -21.08 1.71
C PHE A 137 -1.89 -20.91 3.22
N THR A 138 -1.15 -19.89 3.64
CA THR A 138 -0.73 -19.76 5.03
C THR A 138 -1.01 -18.37 5.56
N LEU A 139 -1.58 -18.33 6.76
CA LEU A 139 -1.65 -17.12 7.58
C LEU A 139 -0.72 -17.29 8.77
N PHE A 140 0.04 -16.25 9.05
CA PHE A 140 0.86 -16.16 10.26
C PHE A 140 0.31 -15.02 11.12
N ARG A 141 0.40 -15.17 12.44
CA ARG A 141 0.15 -14.08 13.37
C ARG A 141 1.32 -13.90 14.30
N LEU A 142 1.78 -12.66 14.41
CA LEU A 142 2.84 -12.26 15.33
C LEU A 142 2.28 -11.34 16.39
N ASN A 143 2.86 -11.41 17.57
CA ASN A 143 2.71 -10.43 18.64
C ASN A 143 3.37 -9.10 18.23
N PRO A 144 3.08 -7.99 18.94
CA PRO A 144 3.71 -6.69 18.64
C PRO A 144 5.23 -6.69 18.73
N ASP A 145 5.84 -7.59 19.47
CA ASP A 145 7.30 -7.76 19.59
C ASP A 145 7.92 -8.63 18.47
N GLY A 146 7.10 -9.16 17.56
CA GLY A 146 7.54 -10.03 16.46
C GLY A 146 7.62 -11.52 16.81
N THR A 147 7.31 -11.94 18.03
CA THR A 147 7.18 -13.36 18.36
C THR A 147 5.91 -13.96 17.75
N PHE A 148 5.91 -15.26 17.43
CA PHE A 148 4.70 -15.92 16.96
C PHE A 148 3.62 -15.96 18.05
N ASP A 149 2.38 -15.63 17.70
CA ASP A 149 1.24 -15.67 18.62
C ASP A 149 0.68 -17.08 18.74
N ASN A 150 1.07 -17.80 19.80
CA ASN A 150 0.66 -19.18 20.05
C ASN A 150 -0.85 -19.37 20.23
N SER A 151 -1.62 -18.29 20.39
CA SER A 151 -3.10 -18.36 20.47
C SER A 151 -3.79 -18.39 19.10
N PHE A 152 -3.02 -18.34 17.99
CA PHE A 152 -3.53 -18.35 16.63
C PHE A 152 -3.17 -19.66 15.93
N GLY A 153 -4.15 -20.43 15.53
CA GLY A 153 -3.95 -21.69 14.85
C GLY A 153 -3.06 -22.64 15.61
N GLN A 154 -2.00 -23.12 14.99
CA GLN A 154 -0.97 -23.95 15.63
C GLN A 154 0.34 -23.15 15.74
N GLY A 155 0.63 -22.62 16.92
CA GLY A 155 1.86 -21.89 17.20
C GLY A 155 2.01 -20.61 16.38
N GLY A 156 0.93 -19.89 16.14
CA GLY A 156 0.91 -18.65 15.34
C GLY A 156 0.70 -18.86 13.83
N ILE A 157 0.33 -20.07 13.41
CA ILE A 157 0.26 -20.47 12.01
C ILE A 157 -1.06 -21.17 11.70
N VAL A 158 -1.74 -20.72 10.64
CA VAL A 158 -2.87 -21.42 10.00
C VAL A 158 -2.44 -21.80 8.60
N GLN A 159 -2.55 -23.09 8.27
CA GLN A 159 -2.22 -23.63 6.95
C GLN A 159 -3.44 -24.31 6.34
N ASP A 160 -3.83 -23.84 5.16
CA ASP A 160 -4.88 -24.45 4.37
C ASP A 160 -4.29 -25.21 3.18
N THR A 161 -4.61 -26.49 3.08
CA THR A 161 -4.09 -27.36 2.01
C THR A 161 -4.82 -27.19 0.68
N LEU A 162 -5.95 -26.48 0.67
CA LEU A 162 -6.71 -26.16 -0.55
C LEU A 162 -5.98 -25.18 -1.46
N GLY A 163 -5.24 -24.22 -0.89
CA GLY A 163 -4.53 -23.19 -1.62
C GLY A 163 -3.03 -23.45 -1.73
N SER A 164 -2.37 -22.64 -2.54
CA SER A 164 -0.91 -22.64 -2.71
C SER A 164 -0.24 -21.46 -2.04
N TRP A 165 -0.88 -20.30 -2.01
CA TRP A 165 -0.45 -19.11 -1.28
C TRP A 165 -1.61 -18.15 -1.03
N ALA A 166 -1.52 -17.40 0.07
CA ALA A 166 -2.35 -16.25 0.36
C ALA A 166 -1.59 -14.97 -0.06
N SER A 167 -2.19 -14.11 -0.83
CA SER A 167 -1.56 -12.86 -1.31
C SER A 167 -2.12 -11.60 -0.65
N ALA A 168 -3.31 -11.67 -0.05
CA ALA A 168 -3.92 -10.55 0.63
C ALA A 168 -4.63 -11.02 1.90
N VAL A 169 -4.65 -10.17 2.92
CA VAL A 169 -5.36 -10.39 4.18
C VAL A 169 -5.93 -9.07 4.67
N THR A 170 -7.13 -9.12 5.23
CA THR A 170 -7.78 -7.99 5.90
C THR A 170 -8.59 -8.48 7.10
N ILE A 171 -8.91 -7.56 7.99
CA ILE A 171 -9.77 -7.80 9.14
C ILE A 171 -11.11 -7.16 8.82
N LEU A 172 -12.17 -7.95 8.90
CA LEU A 172 -13.53 -7.47 8.72
C LEU A 172 -14.01 -6.71 9.97
N PRO A 173 -15.01 -5.84 9.84
CA PRO A 173 -15.51 -5.06 10.97
C PRO A 173 -16.00 -5.89 12.17
N ASP A 174 -16.41 -7.13 11.93
CA ASP A 174 -16.85 -8.07 12.98
C ASP A 174 -15.70 -8.87 13.60
N GLY A 175 -14.44 -8.56 13.23
CA GLY A 175 -13.23 -9.19 13.76
C GLY A 175 -12.82 -10.48 13.02
N ARG A 176 -13.58 -10.94 12.04
CA ARG A 176 -13.18 -12.05 11.18
C ARG A 176 -11.99 -11.66 10.29
N ILE A 177 -11.19 -12.64 9.97
CA ILE A 177 -10.03 -12.51 9.08
C ILE A 177 -10.45 -13.03 7.70
N LEU A 178 -10.38 -12.16 6.70
CA LEU A 178 -10.60 -12.54 5.32
C LEU A 178 -9.26 -12.54 4.59
N ALA A 179 -8.94 -13.65 3.91
CA ALA A 179 -7.74 -13.78 3.13
C ALA A 179 -8.06 -14.24 1.70
N ALA A 180 -7.27 -13.76 0.75
CA ALA A 180 -7.40 -14.13 -0.66
C ALA A 180 -6.09 -14.68 -1.21
N GLY A 181 -6.18 -15.62 -2.12
CA GLY A 181 -5.02 -16.21 -2.76
C GLY A 181 -5.38 -17.12 -3.91
N VAL A 182 -4.49 -18.05 -4.21
CA VAL A 182 -4.61 -18.99 -5.32
C VAL A 182 -4.35 -20.42 -4.86
N GLY A 183 -5.12 -21.34 -5.37
CA GLY A 183 -4.87 -22.77 -5.30
C GLY A 183 -4.83 -23.39 -6.69
N TYR A 184 -4.51 -24.68 -6.73
CA TYR A 184 -4.47 -25.45 -7.97
C TYR A 184 -5.18 -26.78 -7.76
N THR A 185 -5.97 -27.19 -8.74
CA THR A 185 -6.58 -28.52 -8.75
C THR A 185 -5.51 -29.60 -8.73
N THR A 186 -5.79 -30.72 -8.05
CA THR A 186 -4.90 -31.89 -8.05
C THR A 186 -5.13 -32.69 -9.31
N GLY A 187 -4.08 -33.28 -9.90
CA GLY A 187 -4.17 -34.16 -11.08
C GLY A 187 -3.10 -33.87 -12.13
N SER A 188 -3.18 -34.55 -13.28
CA SER A 188 -2.22 -34.42 -14.38
C SER A 188 -2.25 -33.04 -15.07
N THR A 189 -3.38 -32.34 -15.00
CA THR A 189 -3.55 -30.95 -15.44
C THR A 189 -3.95 -30.10 -14.24
N SER A 190 -3.05 -29.24 -13.83
CA SER A 190 -3.26 -28.35 -12.68
C SER A 190 -3.81 -27.02 -13.16
N PHE A 191 -5.08 -26.75 -12.84
CA PHE A 191 -5.70 -25.46 -13.14
C PHE A 191 -5.75 -24.59 -11.90
N PRO A 192 -5.44 -23.29 -12.00
CA PRO A 192 -5.58 -22.36 -10.90
C PRO A 192 -7.05 -22.08 -10.59
N PHE A 193 -7.30 -21.78 -9.33
CA PHE A 193 -8.55 -21.19 -8.86
C PHE A 193 -8.27 -20.08 -7.85
N PHE A 194 -9.12 -19.08 -7.84
CA PHE A 194 -9.12 -18.06 -6.80
C PHE A 194 -9.67 -18.67 -5.51
N LEU A 195 -9.02 -18.36 -4.41
CA LEU A 195 -9.41 -18.81 -3.09
C LEU A 195 -9.67 -17.62 -2.20
N LEU A 196 -10.87 -17.56 -1.61
CA LEU A 196 -11.18 -16.75 -0.45
C LEU A 196 -11.32 -17.65 0.76
N ALA A 197 -10.74 -17.25 1.88
CA ALA A 197 -10.81 -17.96 3.15
C ALA A 197 -11.23 -16.99 4.24
N SER A 198 -12.26 -17.35 5.02
CA SER A 198 -12.70 -16.61 6.20
C SER A 198 -12.37 -17.40 7.46
N HIS A 199 -11.77 -16.71 8.43
CA HIS A 199 -11.38 -17.30 9.71
C HIS A 199 -11.88 -16.43 10.86
N HIS A 200 -12.14 -17.05 11.99
CA HIS A 200 -12.33 -16.36 13.26
C HIS A 200 -11.01 -15.75 13.76
N ALA A 201 -11.09 -14.89 14.76
CA ALA A 201 -9.93 -14.19 15.32
C ALA A 201 -8.84 -15.13 15.88
N ASP A 202 -9.17 -16.37 16.24
CA ASP A 202 -8.24 -17.40 16.71
C ASP A 202 -7.60 -18.22 15.58
N GLY A 203 -8.00 -17.97 14.32
CA GLY A 203 -7.53 -18.69 13.13
C GLY A 203 -8.34 -19.93 12.78
N THR A 204 -9.39 -20.27 13.53
CA THR A 204 -10.31 -21.36 13.12
C THR A 204 -11.12 -20.95 11.90
N PRO A 205 -11.42 -21.86 10.93
CA PRO A 205 -12.23 -21.53 9.78
C PRO A 205 -13.65 -21.08 10.17
N ASP A 206 -14.14 -20.01 9.54
CA ASP A 206 -15.53 -19.57 9.67
C ASP A 206 -16.43 -20.43 8.78
N THR A 207 -16.99 -21.48 9.35
CA THR A 207 -17.81 -22.46 8.62
C THR A 207 -19.11 -21.89 8.05
N THR A 208 -19.48 -20.65 8.38
CA THR A 208 -20.65 -19.97 7.81
C THR A 208 -20.36 -19.29 6.48
N PHE A 209 -19.07 -19.14 6.13
CA PHE A 209 -18.63 -18.53 4.89
C PHE A 209 -18.35 -19.59 3.83
N GLY A 210 -19.05 -19.52 2.70
CA GLY A 210 -18.86 -20.46 1.59
C GLY A 210 -19.03 -21.94 1.96
N ASN A 211 -18.06 -22.75 1.58
CA ASN A 211 -17.99 -24.15 1.96
C ASN A 211 -16.95 -24.35 3.06
N ALA A 212 -17.42 -24.49 4.30
CA ALA A 212 -16.58 -24.70 5.48
C ALA A 212 -15.46 -23.63 5.66
N GLY A 213 -15.76 -22.38 5.36
CA GLY A 213 -14.82 -21.25 5.50
C GLY A 213 -14.12 -20.85 4.19
N PHE A 214 -14.43 -21.53 3.08
CA PHE A 214 -13.70 -21.34 1.83
C PHE A 214 -14.63 -21.14 0.63
N ILE A 215 -14.18 -20.30 -0.30
CA ILE A 215 -14.78 -20.13 -1.62
C ILE A 215 -13.70 -20.32 -2.66
N THR A 216 -13.96 -21.23 -3.61
CA THR A 216 -13.08 -21.47 -4.74
C THR A 216 -13.78 -21.06 -6.03
N THR A 217 -13.13 -20.23 -6.84
CA THR A 217 -13.65 -19.78 -8.13
C THR A 217 -12.66 -20.09 -9.23
N GLN A 218 -13.05 -20.93 -10.15
CA GLN A 218 -12.25 -21.27 -11.31
C GLN A 218 -12.72 -20.47 -12.52
N ILE A 219 -11.80 -19.77 -13.18
CA ILE A 219 -12.07 -19.13 -14.46
C ILE A 219 -11.84 -20.18 -15.57
N TRP A 220 -12.85 -20.38 -16.40
CA TRP A 220 -12.79 -21.39 -17.45
C TRP A 220 -11.63 -21.14 -18.42
N ARG A 221 -10.87 -22.19 -18.74
CA ARG A 221 -9.64 -22.18 -19.54
C ARG A 221 -8.49 -21.34 -18.96
N CYS A 222 -8.59 -20.89 -17.71
CA CYS A 222 -7.47 -20.25 -17.05
C CYS A 222 -6.37 -21.27 -16.76
N THR A 223 -5.12 -20.95 -17.15
CA THR A 223 -3.95 -21.79 -16.91
C THR A 223 -2.92 -21.11 -15.98
N GLY A 224 -3.15 -19.87 -15.58
CA GLY A 224 -2.34 -19.13 -14.62
C GLY A 224 -3.19 -18.08 -13.92
N ALA A 225 -3.03 -17.95 -12.61
CA ALA A 225 -3.63 -16.93 -11.78
C ALA A 225 -2.69 -16.67 -10.59
N TYR A 226 -2.66 -15.44 -10.09
CA TYR A 226 -1.71 -15.01 -9.05
C TYR A 226 -2.38 -14.34 -7.86
N ALA A 227 -3.68 -13.94 -7.96
CA ALA A 227 -4.56 -13.31 -6.94
C ALA A 227 -3.85 -12.25 -6.08
N LEU A 228 -3.47 -11.16 -6.70
CA LEU A 228 -2.57 -10.19 -6.09
C LEU A 228 -3.28 -9.09 -5.29
N GLY A 229 -4.50 -8.71 -5.66
CA GLY A 229 -5.23 -7.61 -5.03
C GLY A 229 -6.59 -8.01 -4.46
N MET A 230 -6.90 -7.52 -3.26
CA MET A 230 -8.22 -7.63 -2.62
C MET A 230 -8.62 -6.29 -2.04
N VAL A 231 -9.87 -5.89 -2.25
CA VAL A 231 -10.49 -4.70 -1.65
C VAL A 231 -11.88 -5.05 -1.14
N ILE A 232 -12.19 -4.63 0.07
CA ILE A 232 -13.55 -4.65 0.60
C ILE A 232 -14.20 -3.30 0.27
N GLN A 233 -15.34 -3.34 -0.42
CA GLN A 233 -16.10 -2.15 -0.77
C GLN A 233 -16.93 -1.67 0.44
N PRO A 234 -17.38 -0.40 0.46
CA PRO A 234 -18.18 0.12 1.56
C PRO A 234 -19.50 -0.64 1.82
N ASP A 235 -20.04 -1.30 0.81
CA ASP A 235 -21.22 -2.17 0.90
C ASP A 235 -20.91 -3.61 1.35
N GLY A 236 -19.65 -3.88 1.73
CA GLY A 236 -19.16 -5.18 2.18
C GLY A 236 -18.82 -6.15 1.04
N LYS A 237 -19.00 -5.78 -0.23
CA LYS A 237 -18.61 -6.63 -1.35
C LYS A 237 -17.10 -6.76 -1.42
N ILE A 238 -16.66 -7.93 -1.85
CA ILE A 238 -15.25 -8.31 -1.94
C ILE A 238 -14.83 -8.27 -3.41
N LEU A 239 -13.87 -7.43 -3.74
CA LEU A 239 -13.31 -7.31 -5.08
C LEU A 239 -11.91 -7.92 -5.12
N LEU A 240 -11.68 -8.87 -6.02
CA LEU A 240 -10.36 -9.44 -6.31
C LEU A 240 -9.90 -9.02 -7.70
N GLY A 241 -8.60 -8.80 -7.84
CA GLY A 241 -7.98 -8.49 -9.13
C GLY A 241 -6.71 -9.28 -9.35
N ASP A 242 -6.50 -9.73 -10.59
CA ASP A 242 -5.36 -10.57 -10.95
C ASP A 242 -5.03 -10.47 -12.45
N GLU A 243 -3.85 -10.96 -12.80
CA GLU A 243 -3.51 -11.38 -14.16
C GLU A 243 -3.84 -12.86 -14.33
N VAL A 244 -4.64 -13.17 -15.34
CA VAL A 244 -4.98 -14.57 -15.68
C VAL A 244 -4.50 -14.92 -17.07
N LYS A 245 -4.14 -16.19 -17.25
CA LYS A 245 -3.76 -16.71 -18.56
C LYS A 245 -4.86 -17.58 -19.12
N ILE A 246 -5.45 -17.17 -20.26
CA ILE A 246 -6.50 -17.89 -20.97
C ILE A 246 -5.99 -18.30 -22.36
N GLY A 247 -5.71 -19.58 -22.54
CA GLY A 247 -5.02 -20.05 -23.75
C GLY A 247 -3.61 -19.48 -23.84
N SER A 248 -3.32 -18.74 -24.91
CA SER A 248 -2.03 -18.04 -25.10
C SER A 248 -2.01 -16.59 -24.62
N LYS A 249 -3.16 -16.01 -24.23
CA LYS A 249 -3.29 -14.61 -23.86
C LYS A 249 -3.27 -14.44 -22.35
N TYR A 250 -2.60 -13.37 -21.91
CA TYR A 250 -2.69 -12.85 -20.56
C TYR A 250 -3.65 -11.68 -20.54
N CYS A 251 -4.58 -11.70 -19.61
CA CYS A 251 -5.58 -10.67 -19.43
C CYS A 251 -5.75 -10.33 -17.95
N MET A 252 -6.22 -9.14 -17.69
CA MET A 252 -6.67 -8.72 -16.38
C MET A 252 -8.02 -9.38 -16.10
N ALA A 253 -8.18 -9.90 -14.89
CA ALA A 253 -9.44 -10.42 -14.38
C ALA A 253 -9.81 -9.68 -13.09
N MET A 254 -11.10 -9.36 -12.93
CA MET A 254 -11.65 -8.92 -11.67
C MET A 254 -12.85 -9.80 -11.32
N LEU A 255 -12.90 -10.25 -10.08
CA LEU A 255 -14.03 -11.00 -9.52
C LEU A 255 -14.66 -10.18 -8.40
N ARG A 256 -15.99 -10.11 -8.36
CA ARG A 256 -16.69 -9.49 -7.25
C ARG A 256 -17.62 -10.50 -6.56
N TYR A 257 -17.53 -10.52 -5.24
CA TYR A 257 -18.36 -11.36 -4.38
C TYR A 257 -19.22 -10.48 -3.47
N ASN A 258 -20.39 -10.97 -3.14
CA ASN A 258 -21.23 -10.44 -2.07
C ASN A 258 -20.58 -10.75 -0.71
N PRO A 259 -21.03 -10.09 0.39
CA PRO A 259 -20.50 -10.35 1.73
C PRO A 259 -20.64 -11.80 2.22
N ASP A 260 -21.61 -12.56 1.68
CA ASP A 260 -21.80 -13.97 1.95
C ASP A 260 -20.87 -14.89 1.15
N GLY A 261 -20.08 -14.31 0.24
CA GLY A 261 -19.14 -15.01 -0.62
C GLY A 261 -19.73 -15.55 -1.93
N SER A 262 -21.00 -15.35 -2.22
CA SER A 262 -21.55 -15.64 -3.54
C SER A 262 -21.01 -14.65 -4.58
N LEU A 263 -20.83 -15.07 -5.84
CA LEU A 263 -20.49 -14.14 -6.92
C LEU A 263 -21.61 -13.12 -7.10
N ASP A 264 -21.23 -11.84 -7.32
CA ASP A 264 -22.17 -10.75 -7.57
C ASP A 264 -22.56 -10.71 -9.06
N PRO A 265 -23.77 -11.16 -9.45
CA PRO A 265 -24.17 -11.20 -10.85
C PRO A 265 -24.32 -9.82 -11.50
N GLY A 266 -24.40 -8.75 -10.70
CA GLY A 266 -24.44 -7.35 -11.16
C GLY A 266 -23.06 -6.78 -11.55
N PHE A 267 -22.00 -7.60 -11.54
CA PHE A 267 -20.65 -7.16 -11.89
C PHE A 267 -20.15 -7.91 -13.12
N GLY A 268 -19.85 -7.16 -14.18
CA GLY A 268 -19.36 -7.72 -15.44
C GLY A 268 -20.30 -8.80 -15.99
N THR A 269 -19.78 -9.97 -16.22
CA THR A 269 -20.56 -11.15 -16.65
C THR A 269 -20.58 -12.18 -15.52
N GLY A 270 -21.69 -12.19 -14.75
CA GLY A 270 -21.86 -13.14 -13.66
C GLY A 270 -20.83 -13.05 -12.54
N GLY A 271 -20.38 -11.85 -12.20
CA GLY A 271 -19.38 -11.57 -11.16
C GLY A 271 -17.94 -11.48 -11.67
N LEU A 272 -17.72 -11.59 -12.98
CA LEU A 272 -16.40 -11.61 -13.61
C LEU A 272 -16.27 -10.53 -14.68
N VAL A 273 -15.18 -9.77 -14.62
CA VAL A 273 -14.68 -8.93 -15.70
C VAL A 273 -13.39 -9.55 -16.22
N LEU A 274 -13.31 -9.73 -17.54
CA LEU A 274 -12.08 -10.07 -18.26
C LEU A 274 -11.74 -8.95 -19.22
N ASP A 275 -10.57 -8.39 -19.07
CA ASP A 275 -10.09 -7.31 -19.91
C ASP A 275 -8.76 -7.68 -20.57
N SER A 276 -8.70 -7.53 -21.90
CA SER A 276 -7.54 -7.90 -22.72
C SER A 276 -7.04 -6.70 -23.53
N ALA A 277 -6.64 -5.63 -22.88
CA ALA A 277 -6.00 -4.49 -23.54
C ALA A 277 -4.62 -4.89 -24.09
N GLY A 278 -4.35 -4.54 -25.35
CA GLY A 278 -3.07 -4.84 -26.00
C GLY A 278 -2.82 -6.35 -26.23
N LEU A 279 -1.55 -6.71 -26.32
CA LEU A 279 -1.09 -8.10 -26.49
C LEU A 279 -1.11 -8.89 -25.17
N ARG A 280 -0.89 -8.18 -24.07
CA ARG A 280 -0.89 -8.68 -22.69
C ARG A 280 -1.15 -7.52 -21.75
N ASN A 281 -1.98 -7.71 -20.77
CA ASN A 281 -2.16 -6.78 -19.66
C ASN A 281 -2.36 -7.55 -18.36
N GLY A 282 -2.01 -6.92 -17.25
CA GLY A 282 -2.18 -7.48 -15.91
C GLY A 282 -2.38 -6.39 -14.88
N CYS A 283 -2.94 -6.79 -13.75
CA CYS A 283 -3.07 -5.94 -12.57
C CYS A 283 -2.39 -6.60 -11.38
N TYR A 284 -2.04 -5.76 -10.39
CA TYR A 284 -1.41 -6.23 -9.16
C TYR A 284 -2.22 -5.88 -7.92
N LYS A 285 -2.93 -4.77 -7.95
CA LYS A 285 -3.75 -4.26 -6.85
C LYS A 285 -5.02 -3.61 -7.38
N LEU A 286 -5.86 -3.17 -6.47
CA LEU A 286 -7.12 -2.50 -6.75
C LEU A 286 -7.34 -1.39 -5.74
N ALA A 287 -8.01 -0.31 -6.16
CA ALA A 287 -8.55 0.69 -5.25
C ALA A 287 -9.95 1.09 -5.71
N VAL A 288 -10.81 1.45 -4.76
CA VAL A 288 -12.17 1.90 -5.05
C VAL A 288 -12.32 3.36 -4.63
N GLN A 289 -12.66 4.22 -5.57
CA GLN A 289 -12.91 5.63 -5.31
C GLN A 289 -14.21 5.82 -4.51
N PRO A 290 -14.41 6.94 -3.80
CA PRO A 290 -15.64 7.22 -3.05
C PRO A 290 -16.93 7.16 -3.88
N ASN A 291 -16.84 7.39 -5.19
CA ASN A 291 -17.95 7.29 -6.13
C ASN A 291 -18.18 5.85 -6.65
N GLY A 292 -17.49 4.86 -6.08
CA GLY A 292 -17.59 3.45 -6.44
C GLY A 292 -16.79 3.04 -7.69
N LYS A 293 -16.11 3.96 -8.37
CA LYS A 293 -15.26 3.61 -9.52
C LYS A 293 -14.03 2.83 -9.05
N ILE A 294 -13.66 1.84 -9.86
CA ILE A 294 -12.56 0.91 -9.55
C ILE A 294 -11.34 1.32 -10.35
N LEU A 295 -10.23 1.52 -9.65
CA LEU A 295 -8.92 1.83 -10.23
C LEU A 295 -8.03 0.59 -10.18
N VAL A 296 -7.35 0.33 -11.29
CA VAL A 296 -6.52 -0.86 -11.46
C VAL A 296 -5.16 -0.46 -12.02
N PRO A 297 -4.12 -0.44 -11.20
CA PRO A 297 -2.75 -0.24 -11.65
C PRO A 297 -2.21 -1.53 -12.27
N GLY A 298 -1.31 -1.40 -13.23
CA GLY A 298 -0.70 -2.57 -13.84
C GLY A 298 0.24 -2.24 -14.99
N TYR A 299 0.20 -3.07 -15.99
CA TYR A 299 0.98 -2.90 -17.20
C TYR A 299 0.21 -3.38 -18.41
N VAL A 300 0.60 -2.88 -19.57
CA VAL A 300 0.10 -3.34 -20.87
C VAL A 300 1.25 -3.45 -21.87
N TYR A 301 1.23 -4.51 -22.68
CA TYR A 301 2.11 -4.65 -23.83
C TYR A 301 1.31 -4.32 -25.09
N LEU A 302 1.67 -3.26 -25.81
CA LEU A 302 0.91 -2.77 -26.95
C LEU A 302 1.37 -3.38 -28.29
N SER A 303 2.66 -3.32 -28.57
CA SER A 303 3.22 -3.67 -29.89
C SER A 303 4.14 -4.89 -29.86
N ASP A 304 4.74 -5.18 -28.70
CA ASP A 304 5.64 -6.32 -28.51
C ASP A 304 5.54 -6.83 -27.06
N LEU A 305 6.12 -8.00 -26.76
CA LEU A 305 6.09 -8.59 -25.42
C LEU A 305 7.37 -8.29 -24.61
N THR A 306 8.15 -7.26 -24.99
CA THR A 306 9.40 -6.90 -24.33
C THR A 306 9.34 -5.57 -23.59
N HIS A 307 8.42 -4.69 -23.99
CA HIS A 307 8.29 -3.33 -23.47
C HIS A 307 6.92 -3.08 -22.83
N PRO A 308 6.73 -3.47 -21.56
CA PRO A 308 5.50 -3.14 -20.85
C PRO A 308 5.38 -1.63 -20.68
N GLN A 309 4.16 -1.13 -20.79
CA GLN A 309 3.81 0.26 -20.52
C GLN A 309 3.13 0.34 -19.16
N TYR A 310 3.52 1.32 -18.36
CA TYR A 310 2.87 1.64 -17.09
C TYR A 310 1.41 2.00 -17.34
N SER A 311 0.48 1.37 -16.66
CA SER A 311 -0.94 1.58 -16.92
C SER A 311 -1.77 1.76 -15.65
N LEU A 312 -2.82 2.58 -15.80
CA LEU A 312 -3.86 2.76 -14.79
C LEU A 312 -5.21 2.71 -15.51
N PHE A 313 -6.00 1.70 -15.21
CA PHE A 313 -7.34 1.51 -15.75
C PHE A 313 -8.39 2.00 -14.75
N ARG A 314 -9.53 2.47 -15.27
CA ARG A 314 -10.70 2.80 -14.45
C ARG A 314 -11.96 2.12 -14.98
N TYR A 315 -12.72 1.56 -14.05
CA TYR A 315 -13.98 0.88 -14.31
C TYR A 315 -15.11 1.51 -13.51
N ASN A 316 -16.32 1.40 -14.05
CA ASN A 316 -17.53 1.74 -13.36
C ASN A 316 -17.85 0.72 -12.26
N PRO A 317 -18.77 1.03 -11.32
CA PRO A 317 -19.15 0.10 -10.25
C PRO A 317 -19.71 -1.24 -10.74
N ASP A 318 -20.22 -1.30 -11.96
CA ASP A 318 -20.73 -2.53 -12.59
C ASP A 318 -19.65 -3.36 -13.30
N GLY A 319 -18.40 -2.88 -13.29
CA GLY A 319 -17.26 -3.54 -13.95
C GLY A 319 -17.08 -3.18 -15.43
N SER A 320 -17.93 -2.36 -16.03
CA SER A 320 -17.71 -1.82 -17.38
C SER A 320 -16.55 -0.81 -17.37
N ARG A 321 -15.83 -0.67 -18.49
CA ARG A 321 -14.79 0.37 -18.60
C ARG A 321 -15.41 1.75 -18.50
N ASP A 322 -14.76 2.65 -17.78
CA ASP A 322 -15.18 4.04 -17.66
C ASP A 322 -14.68 4.87 -18.84
N SER A 323 -15.48 5.01 -19.88
CA SER A 323 -15.14 5.78 -21.08
C SER A 323 -14.91 7.28 -20.81
N THR A 324 -15.30 7.79 -19.63
CA THR A 324 -15.00 9.18 -19.25
C THR A 324 -13.56 9.36 -18.76
N TYR A 325 -12.83 8.26 -18.56
CA TYR A 325 -11.44 8.27 -18.14
C TYR A 325 -10.55 8.15 -19.38
N HIS A 326 -9.87 9.23 -19.76
CA HIS A 326 -9.01 9.32 -20.95
C HIS A 326 -9.66 8.81 -22.28
N GLY A 327 -11.00 8.82 -22.36
CA GLY A 327 -11.76 8.44 -23.54
C GLY A 327 -12.04 6.95 -23.72
N ASP A 328 -11.20 6.08 -23.15
CA ASP A 328 -11.30 4.62 -23.35
C ASP A 328 -11.10 3.80 -22.05
N GLY A 329 -11.08 4.50 -20.91
CA GLY A 329 -11.01 3.86 -19.59
C GLY A 329 -9.62 3.49 -19.12
N HIS A 330 -8.56 4.00 -19.77
CA HIS A 330 -7.20 3.76 -19.31
C HIS A 330 -6.24 4.93 -19.58
N ASN A 331 -5.26 5.08 -18.69
CA ASN A 331 -4.10 5.93 -18.89
C ASN A 331 -2.88 5.02 -19.06
N ILE A 332 -2.27 5.04 -20.24
CA ILE A 332 -1.06 4.30 -20.56
C ILE A 332 0.08 5.28 -20.65
N GLY A 333 1.07 5.09 -19.79
CA GLY A 333 2.24 5.94 -19.69
C GLY A 333 3.48 5.35 -20.35
N GLU A 334 4.63 5.79 -19.85
CA GLU A 334 5.95 5.34 -20.29
C GLU A 334 6.22 3.87 -19.94
N GLY A 335 7.32 3.32 -20.46
CA GLY A 335 7.74 1.95 -20.21
C GLY A 335 7.88 1.63 -18.71
N GLY A 336 7.32 0.49 -18.28
CA GLY A 336 7.34 0.06 -16.88
C GLY A 336 6.07 -0.65 -16.43
N ALA A 337 5.89 -0.74 -15.12
CA ALA A 337 4.69 -1.32 -14.51
C ALA A 337 4.32 -0.62 -13.21
N ALA A 338 3.02 -0.45 -12.96
CA ALA A 338 2.46 -0.04 -11.67
C ALA A 338 2.16 -1.28 -10.84
N TYR A 339 2.70 -1.34 -9.62
CA TYR A 339 2.53 -2.51 -8.75
C TYR A 339 1.51 -2.31 -7.64
N ASP A 340 1.37 -1.08 -7.15
CA ASP A 340 0.43 -0.77 -6.08
C ASP A 340 -0.27 0.58 -6.30
N ILE A 341 -1.40 0.75 -5.62
CA ILE A 341 -2.26 1.92 -5.71
C ILE A 341 -2.90 2.23 -4.37
N MET A 342 -3.03 3.51 -4.07
CA MET A 342 -3.92 3.98 -3.01
C MET A 342 -4.56 5.31 -3.38
N ILE A 343 -5.66 5.62 -2.70
CA ILE A 343 -6.36 6.89 -2.83
C ILE A 343 -6.08 7.70 -1.58
N GLN A 344 -5.56 8.91 -1.76
CA GLN A 344 -5.33 9.85 -0.67
C GLN A 344 -6.67 10.41 -0.14
N PRO A 345 -6.71 10.91 1.10
CA PRO A 345 -7.92 11.51 1.65
C PRO A 345 -8.50 12.67 0.84
N ASP A 346 -7.67 13.40 0.09
CA ASP A 346 -8.08 14.47 -0.82
C ASP A 346 -8.58 13.95 -2.20
N GLY A 347 -8.67 12.64 -2.36
CA GLY A 347 -9.12 11.97 -3.58
C GLY A 347 -8.06 11.80 -4.64
N LYS A 348 -6.83 12.28 -4.44
CA LYS A 348 -5.72 12.03 -5.35
C LYS A 348 -5.32 10.57 -5.32
N ILE A 349 -4.78 10.10 -6.43
CA ILE A 349 -4.42 8.71 -6.63
C ILE A 349 -2.89 8.60 -6.62
N LEU A 350 -2.36 7.74 -5.77
CA LEU A 350 -0.95 7.37 -5.73
C LEU A 350 -0.75 5.99 -6.30
N THR A 351 0.26 5.82 -7.12
CA THR A 351 0.73 4.52 -7.60
C THR A 351 2.23 4.43 -7.43
N CYS A 352 2.75 3.23 -7.18
CA CYS A 352 4.19 2.98 -7.21
C CYS A 352 4.54 1.86 -8.18
N GLY A 353 5.80 1.83 -8.59
CA GLY A 353 6.23 0.81 -9.53
C GLY A 353 7.66 1.03 -10.01
N ASN A 354 7.91 0.61 -11.23
CA ASN A 354 9.18 0.89 -11.89
C ASN A 354 8.99 1.56 -13.25
N ARG A 355 10.00 2.31 -13.65
CA ARG A 355 10.18 2.81 -15.00
C ARG A 355 11.38 2.10 -15.63
N LYS A 356 11.23 1.68 -16.88
CA LYS A 356 12.33 1.15 -17.69
C LYS A 356 12.66 2.20 -18.74
N ASN A 357 13.79 2.86 -18.60
CA ASN A 357 14.36 3.67 -19.66
C ASN A 357 14.99 2.75 -20.72
N ASP A 358 15.39 3.28 -21.87
CA ASP A 358 16.02 2.55 -22.99
C ASP A 358 17.24 1.72 -22.59
N SER A 359 17.80 1.99 -21.42
CA SER A 359 18.84 1.16 -20.78
C SER A 359 18.18 0.04 -19.95
N THR A 360 18.91 -1.02 -19.70
CA THR A 360 18.52 -2.18 -18.87
C THR A 360 18.22 -1.83 -17.40
N ILE A 361 18.32 -0.56 -17.01
CA ILE A 361 18.22 -0.07 -15.64
C ILE A 361 16.76 0.25 -15.33
N LYS A 362 16.20 -0.43 -14.33
CA LYS A 362 14.91 -0.11 -13.75
C LYS A 362 15.09 0.94 -12.65
N ARG A 363 14.23 1.96 -12.61
CA ARG A 363 14.16 2.94 -11.51
C ARG A 363 12.82 2.82 -10.81
N GLY A 364 12.84 2.88 -9.48
CA GLY A 364 11.63 3.00 -8.67
C GLY A 364 10.97 4.36 -8.90
N ILE A 365 9.67 4.36 -9.07
CA ILE A 365 8.88 5.58 -9.21
C ILE A 365 7.64 5.55 -8.34
N VAL A 366 7.21 6.75 -7.93
CA VAL A 366 5.89 6.99 -7.37
C VAL A 366 5.21 8.03 -8.26
N LYS A 367 3.99 7.75 -8.69
CA LYS A 367 3.18 8.69 -9.46
C LYS A 367 1.98 9.15 -8.66
N ARG A 368 1.65 10.43 -8.79
CA ARG A 368 0.42 10.99 -8.24
C ARG A 368 -0.46 11.54 -9.35
N TYR A 369 -1.73 11.20 -9.27
CA TYR A 369 -2.75 11.66 -10.19
C TYR A 369 -3.83 12.42 -9.42
N LEU A 370 -4.48 13.35 -10.07
CA LEU A 370 -5.74 13.93 -9.61
C LEU A 370 -6.84 12.85 -9.60
N SER A 371 -7.94 13.10 -8.93
CA SER A 371 -9.10 12.18 -8.90
C SER A 371 -9.70 11.90 -10.29
N SER A 372 -9.47 12.81 -11.27
CA SER A 372 -9.79 12.61 -12.67
C SER A 372 -8.94 11.53 -13.34
N GLY A 373 -7.71 11.29 -12.84
CA GLY A 373 -6.70 10.43 -13.45
C GLY A 373 -5.62 11.16 -14.23
N ASP A 374 -5.71 12.48 -14.34
CA ASP A 374 -4.65 13.30 -14.93
C ASP A 374 -3.45 13.35 -13.99
N PRO A 375 -2.21 13.40 -14.50
CA PRO A 375 -1.04 13.60 -13.65
C PRO A 375 -1.18 14.85 -12.79
N ASP A 376 -0.83 14.76 -11.51
CA ASP A 376 -0.82 15.92 -10.61
C ASP A 376 0.46 16.74 -10.80
N PRO A 377 0.41 17.93 -11.43
CA PRO A 377 1.61 18.70 -11.74
C PRO A 377 2.35 19.22 -10.51
N ALA A 378 1.69 19.20 -9.34
CA ALA A 378 2.29 19.61 -8.07
C ALA A 378 3.13 18.50 -7.41
N PHE A 379 3.25 17.30 -8.01
CA PHE A 379 3.99 16.18 -7.44
C PHE A 379 5.18 15.80 -8.32
N GLY A 380 6.38 15.86 -7.76
CA GLY A 380 7.60 15.53 -8.49
C GLY A 380 7.74 16.34 -9.79
N ILE A 381 8.07 15.68 -10.87
CA ILE A 381 8.08 16.26 -12.22
C ILE A 381 6.86 15.72 -12.98
N ASN A 382 5.89 16.58 -13.29
CA ASN A 382 4.67 16.21 -14.02
C ASN A 382 3.96 15.00 -13.42
N GLY A 383 3.75 14.99 -12.11
CA GLY A 383 3.06 13.90 -11.42
C GLY A 383 3.94 12.69 -11.09
N THR A 384 5.25 12.75 -11.32
CA THR A 384 6.16 11.62 -11.10
C THR A 384 7.31 12.01 -10.18
N ALA A 385 7.48 11.26 -9.10
CA ALA A 385 8.68 11.24 -8.28
C ALA A 385 9.56 10.07 -8.75
N ASP A 386 10.67 10.39 -9.41
CA ASP A 386 11.73 9.43 -9.70
C ASP A 386 12.56 9.26 -8.43
N LEU A 387 12.65 8.03 -7.95
CA LEU A 387 13.49 7.71 -6.80
C LEU A 387 14.91 7.50 -7.29
N ASP A 388 15.62 8.62 -7.46
CA ASP A 388 17.03 8.63 -7.88
C ASP A 388 17.92 8.27 -6.68
N ILE A 389 17.79 7.04 -6.24
CA ILE A 389 18.68 6.41 -5.29
C ILE A 389 19.78 5.77 -6.13
N GLU A 390 21.04 5.96 -5.77
CA GLU A 390 22.24 5.54 -6.53
C GLU A 390 22.23 4.07 -7.01
N LYS A 391 21.24 3.29 -6.58
CA LYS A 391 21.07 1.87 -6.90
C LYS A 391 19.82 1.64 -7.75
N PRO A 392 19.93 0.94 -8.88
CA PRO A 392 18.77 0.59 -9.69
C PRO A 392 17.82 -0.34 -8.92
N GLY A 393 16.49 -0.14 -9.09
CA GLY A 393 15.51 -0.93 -8.35
C GLY A 393 14.08 -0.69 -8.82
N GLY A 394 13.11 -1.07 -8.00
CA GLY A 394 11.68 -0.84 -8.24
C GLY A 394 10.89 -0.82 -6.94
N MET A 395 9.83 -0.04 -6.90
CA MET A 395 8.89 0.00 -5.77
C MET A 395 7.79 -1.04 -5.99
N ILE A 396 7.42 -1.73 -4.94
CA ILE A 396 6.45 -2.83 -5.01
C ILE A 396 5.13 -2.46 -4.35
N THR A 397 5.17 -1.74 -3.22
CA THR A 397 3.96 -1.39 -2.47
C THR A 397 4.13 -0.04 -1.79
N LEU A 398 3.01 0.62 -1.49
CA LEU A 398 2.98 1.94 -0.86
C LEU A 398 1.91 2.04 0.23
N ALA A 399 2.12 2.92 1.18
CA ALA A 399 1.19 3.26 2.25
C ALA A 399 1.31 4.75 2.60
N LEU A 400 0.30 5.28 3.30
CA LEU A 400 0.40 6.58 3.94
C LEU A 400 0.74 6.41 5.41
N ALA A 401 1.71 7.18 5.86
CA ALA A 401 1.98 7.34 7.29
C ALA A 401 0.90 8.23 7.94
N PRO A 402 0.72 8.18 9.27
CA PRO A 402 -0.26 9.00 9.98
C PRO A 402 -0.07 10.50 9.78
N ASP A 403 1.15 10.96 9.56
CA ASP A 403 1.50 12.35 9.23
C ASP A 403 1.19 12.73 7.77
N GLY A 404 0.67 11.79 6.99
CA GLY A 404 0.31 11.98 5.58
C GLY A 404 1.44 11.76 4.60
N LYS A 405 2.67 11.50 5.05
CA LYS A 405 3.80 11.20 4.16
C LYS A 405 3.62 9.85 3.47
N ILE A 406 4.18 9.73 2.28
CA ILE A 406 4.11 8.49 1.50
C ILE A 406 5.27 7.59 1.90
N VAL A 407 4.97 6.38 2.32
CA VAL A 407 5.96 5.32 2.51
C VAL A 407 5.81 4.33 1.36
N THR A 408 6.92 3.94 0.75
CA THR A 408 6.94 2.90 -0.28
C THR A 408 8.09 1.94 -0.02
N THR A 409 7.88 0.66 -0.28
CA THR A 409 8.94 -0.33 -0.19
C THR A 409 9.11 -1.08 -1.50
N GLY A 410 10.32 -1.49 -1.75
CA GLY A 410 10.72 -2.18 -2.95
C GLY A 410 12.13 -2.75 -2.80
N TYR A 411 12.79 -2.94 -3.90
CA TYR A 411 14.13 -3.49 -3.92
C TYR A 411 15.12 -2.54 -4.61
N CYS A 412 16.38 -2.61 -4.18
CA CYS A 412 17.51 -2.06 -4.93
C CYS A 412 18.55 -3.16 -5.20
N ASN A 413 19.20 -3.08 -6.34
CA ASN A 413 20.27 -4.01 -6.71
C ASN A 413 21.61 -3.54 -6.13
N GLU A 414 22.49 -4.46 -5.79
CA GLU A 414 23.86 -4.08 -5.48
C GLU A 414 24.63 -3.68 -6.74
N VAL A 415 25.49 -2.67 -6.60
CA VAL A 415 26.22 -2.07 -7.74
C VAL A 415 27.05 -3.10 -8.50
N ASN A 416 27.56 -4.12 -7.82
CA ASN A 416 28.46 -5.14 -8.38
C ASN A 416 27.78 -6.49 -8.63
N SER A 417 26.47 -6.63 -8.36
CA SER A 417 25.74 -7.87 -8.55
C SER A 417 24.28 -7.61 -8.88
N PRO A 418 23.89 -7.65 -10.15
CA PRO A 418 22.50 -7.41 -10.55
C PRO A 418 21.53 -8.49 -10.05
N LEU A 419 22.02 -9.58 -9.50
CA LEU A 419 21.23 -10.67 -8.93
C LEU A 419 20.95 -10.47 -7.42
N TRP A 420 21.71 -9.62 -6.74
CA TRP A 420 21.56 -9.40 -5.31
C TRP A 420 20.68 -8.17 -5.06
N ARG A 421 19.54 -8.42 -4.43
CA ARG A 421 18.55 -7.40 -4.12
C ARG A 421 18.49 -7.20 -2.61
N ASN A 422 18.48 -5.93 -2.22
CA ASN A 422 18.24 -5.51 -0.84
C ASN A 422 16.85 -4.90 -0.73
N THR A 423 16.24 -5.03 0.42
CA THR A 423 14.98 -4.33 0.70
C THR A 423 15.25 -2.85 0.86
N LEU A 424 14.50 -2.04 0.12
CA LEU A 424 14.54 -0.60 0.13
C LEU A 424 13.22 -0.05 0.63
N THR A 425 13.25 0.78 1.66
CA THR A 425 12.09 1.53 2.15
C THR A 425 12.35 3.01 2.00
N VAL A 426 11.41 3.73 1.42
CA VAL A 426 11.53 5.16 1.07
C VAL A 426 10.37 5.92 1.67
N ARG A 427 10.62 7.12 2.18
CA ARG A 427 9.59 8.06 2.60
C ARG A 427 9.65 9.34 1.78
N LEU A 428 8.49 9.79 1.30
CA LEU A 428 8.36 10.98 0.46
C LEU A 428 7.42 11.99 1.12
N ASN A 429 7.70 13.25 0.87
CA ASN A 429 6.83 14.34 1.23
C ASN A 429 5.58 14.36 0.34
N THR A 430 4.44 14.60 0.95
CA THR A 430 3.13 14.62 0.25
C THR A 430 2.73 16.04 -0.12
N PHE A 431 3.11 17.01 0.71
CA PHE A 431 2.77 18.42 0.57
C PHE A 431 4.05 19.26 0.39
N GLY A 432 3.98 20.32 -0.40
CA GLY A 432 5.07 21.28 -0.61
C GLY A 432 5.26 22.28 0.52
N LEU A 433 4.46 22.18 1.56
CA LEU A 433 4.59 22.94 2.80
C LEU A 433 4.95 21.95 3.90
N GLU A 434 6.08 22.14 4.57
CA GLU A 434 6.12 21.76 5.97
C GLU A 434 4.90 22.44 6.60
N VAL A 435 4.11 21.66 7.33
CA VAL A 435 3.07 22.21 8.18
C VAL A 435 3.80 23.19 9.10
N SER A 436 3.83 24.47 8.75
CA SER A 436 4.14 25.49 9.74
C SER A 436 3.11 25.28 10.83
N ASP A 437 3.52 25.28 12.08
CA ASP A 437 2.78 25.02 13.30
C ASP A 437 1.46 25.82 13.52
N ALA A 438 0.76 26.20 12.45
CA ALA A 438 -0.46 27.01 12.52
C ALA A 438 -1.65 26.23 13.11
N VAL A 439 -1.67 24.89 12.97
CA VAL A 439 -2.62 24.02 13.70
C VAL A 439 -1.83 22.86 14.29
N THR A 440 -1.28 23.07 15.49
CA THR A 440 -0.63 21.99 16.23
C THR A 440 -1.64 20.92 16.63
N ASN A 441 -1.23 19.68 16.69
CA ASN A 441 -2.07 18.58 17.22
C ASN A 441 -2.68 18.90 18.61
N GLU A 442 -2.10 19.85 19.33
CA GLU A 442 -2.54 20.27 20.65
C GLU A 442 -3.76 21.22 20.61
N THR A 443 -3.99 21.94 19.49
CA THR A 443 -5.10 22.89 19.36
C THR A 443 -6.41 22.30 18.87
N VAL A 444 -6.38 21.12 18.20
CA VAL A 444 -7.57 20.44 17.74
C VAL A 444 -8.10 19.51 18.82
N ASN A 445 -9.32 19.78 19.30
CA ASN A 445 -10.02 18.92 20.23
C ASN A 445 -10.99 18.00 19.50
N ILE A 446 -10.93 16.69 19.82
CA ILE A 446 -11.83 15.67 19.27
C ILE A 446 -12.43 14.90 20.44
N SER A 447 -13.73 15.05 20.63
CA SER A 447 -14.42 14.46 21.78
C SER A 447 -15.85 14.03 21.44
N PRO A 448 -16.37 12.98 22.11
CA PRO A 448 -15.65 12.04 22.96
C PRO A 448 -14.71 11.14 22.13
N ASN A 449 -13.64 10.69 22.74
CA ASN A 449 -12.76 9.64 22.18
C ASN A 449 -12.29 8.77 23.35
N PRO A 450 -12.71 7.52 23.47
CA PRO A 450 -13.57 6.76 22.54
C PRO A 450 -15.00 7.31 22.39
N PHE A 451 -15.64 7.03 21.25
CA PHE A 451 -16.98 7.49 20.92
C PHE A 451 -17.92 6.31 20.59
N ARG A 452 -19.25 6.58 20.59
CA ARG A 452 -20.26 5.61 20.11
C ARG A 452 -20.83 6.00 18.76
N ASP A 453 -21.50 7.13 18.67
CA ASP A 453 -22.21 7.52 17.45
C ASP A 453 -21.66 8.81 16.84
N ASN A 454 -21.23 9.75 17.68
CA ASN A 454 -20.87 11.09 17.26
C ASN A 454 -19.51 11.50 17.80
N VAL A 455 -18.78 12.23 16.98
CA VAL A 455 -17.51 12.88 17.33
C VAL A 455 -17.64 14.37 17.07
N ARG A 456 -17.28 15.21 18.04
CA ARG A 456 -17.18 16.66 17.89
C ARG A 456 -15.73 17.04 17.64
N VAL A 457 -15.50 17.76 16.57
CA VAL A 457 -14.22 18.36 16.20
C VAL A 457 -14.30 19.84 16.46
N GLU A 458 -13.31 20.42 17.15
CA GLU A 458 -13.28 21.81 17.57
C GLU A 458 -11.85 22.33 17.59
N ALA A 459 -11.60 23.45 16.92
CA ALA A 459 -10.39 24.28 17.04
C ALA A 459 -10.60 25.61 16.32
N ALA A 460 -9.90 26.65 16.75
CA ALA A 460 -9.93 27.96 16.11
C ALA A 460 -9.35 27.89 14.68
N GLY A 461 -9.99 28.57 13.72
CA GLY A 461 -9.52 28.68 12.34
C GLY A 461 -9.81 27.47 11.45
N LEU A 462 -10.73 26.58 11.84
CA LEU A 462 -11.09 25.39 11.05
C LEU A 462 -12.22 25.63 10.03
N ALA A 463 -12.85 26.78 10.02
CA ALA A 463 -13.88 27.10 9.01
C ALA A 463 -13.27 26.96 7.59
N GLY A 464 -13.94 26.20 6.70
CA GLY A 464 -13.41 25.89 5.36
C GLY A 464 -12.56 24.60 5.28
N SER A 465 -12.11 24.06 6.41
CA SER A 465 -11.31 22.84 6.44
C SER A 465 -12.10 21.61 5.99
N VAL A 466 -11.42 20.66 5.39
CA VAL A 466 -11.99 19.35 5.03
C VAL A 466 -11.68 18.35 6.14
N ILE A 467 -12.73 17.68 6.64
CA ILE A 467 -12.58 16.55 7.57
C ILE A 467 -12.75 15.26 6.79
N THR A 468 -11.83 14.33 6.97
CA THR A 468 -11.94 12.96 6.48
C THR A 468 -11.80 11.97 7.63
N VAL A 469 -12.59 10.88 7.61
CA VAL A 469 -12.38 9.73 8.50
C VAL A 469 -11.99 8.54 7.63
N THR A 470 -10.87 7.93 7.96
CA THR A 470 -10.35 6.78 7.22
C THR A 470 -10.24 5.56 8.12
N SER A 471 -10.40 4.38 7.53
CA SER A 471 -10.01 3.14 8.20
C SER A 471 -8.49 3.10 8.40
N MET A 472 -8.01 2.18 9.22
CA MET A 472 -6.58 1.93 9.43
C MET A 472 -5.87 1.48 8.15
N GLN A 473 -6.62 0.98 7.15
CA GLN A 473 -6.12 0.61 5.81
C GLN A 473 -6.12 1.78 4.83
N GLY A 474 -6.46 3.01 5.29
CA GLY A 474 -6.47 4.21 4.46
C GLY A 474 -7.75 4.42 3.63
N CYS A 475 -8.75 3.55 3.73
CA CYS A 475 -10.03 3.75 3.04
C CYS A 475 -10.78 4.94 3.64
N THR A 476 -11.13 5.93 2.85
CA THR A 476 -11.99 7.05 3.29
C THR A 476 -13.42 6.56 3.50
N LEU A 477 -13.88 6.68 4.73
CA LEU A 477 -15.21 6.25 5.16
C LEU A 477 -16.18 7.43 5.33
N PHE A 478 -15.64 8.62 5.56
CA PHE A 478 -16.40 9.85 5.71
C PHE A 478 -15.60 11.04 5.19
N ASN A 479 -16.28 11.99 4.56
CA ASN A 479 -15.69 13.25 4.11
C ASN A 479 -16.71 14.38 4.28
N SER A 480 -16.28 15.53 4.80
CA SER A 480 -17.13 16.71 4.96
C SER A 480 -16.30 17.97 5.14
N THR A 481 -16.86 19.13 4.78
CA THR A 481 -16.26 20.43 5.01
C THR A 481 -16.82 21.06 6.30
N MET A 482 -15.94 21.70 7.07
CA MET A 482 -16.33 22.50 8.24
C MET A 482 -16.88 23.84 7.79
N GLN A 483 -18.06 24.21 8.29
CA GLN A 483 -18.66 25.53 8.05
C GLN A 483 -18.31 26.53 9.15
N SER A 484 -17.74 26.08 10.25
CA SER A 484 -17.34 26.86 11.42
C SER A 484 -16.19 26.14 12.15
N ASP A 485 -15.64 26.76 13.19
CA ASP A 485 -14.57 26.23 14.02
C ASP A 485 -14.96 25.01 14.87
N GLN A 486 -16.19 24.54 14.73
CA GLN A 486 -16.66 23.32 15.38
C GLN A 486 -17.64 22.57 14.48
N LYS A 487 -17.58 21.24 14.53
CA LYS A 487 -18.50 20.35 13.82
C LYS A 487 -18.72 19.05 14.58
N THR A 488 -19.96 18.65 14.72
CA THR A 488 -20.32 17.29 15.17
C THR A 488 -20.54 16.41 13.95
N ILE A 489 -19.87 15.27 13.94
CA ILE A 489 -19.88 14.30 12.85
C ILE A 489 -20.59 13.07 13.37
N ASN A 490 -21.64 12.64 12.66
CA ASN A 490 -22.28 11.36 12.93
C ASN A 490 -21.48 10.25 12.21
N LEU A 491 -21.04 9.27 12.99
CA LEU A 491 -20.26 8.11 12.56
C LEU A 491 -20.91 6.81 13.09
N ASP A 492 -22.22 6.80 13.32
CA ASP A 492 -22.98 5.64 13.81
C ASP A 492 -22.87 4.44 12.86
N PHE A 493 -22.72 4.69 11.56
CA PHE A 493 -22.55 3.68 10.51
C PHE A 493 -21.18 2.97 10.54
N LEU A 494 -20.19 3.48 11.29
CA LEU A 494 -18.89 2.84 11.40
C LEU A 494 -18.99 1.64 12.38
N PRO A 495 -18.36 0.50 12.06
CA PRO A 495 -18.17 -0.58 13.02
C PRO A 495 -17.34 -0.17 14.24
N THR A 496 -17.40 -0.95 15.31
CA THR A 496 -16.46 -0.84 16.43
C THR A 496 -15.04 -1.02 15.93
N GLY A 497 -14.13 -0.11 16.29
CA GLY A 497 -12.76 -0.16 15.80
C GLY A 497 -12.02 1.17 15.90
N MET A 498 -10.81 1.17 15.38
CA MET A 498 -9.95 2.34 15.30
C MET A 498 -10.01 2.99 13.91
N TYR A 499 -10.02 4.32 13.91
CA TYR A 499 -10.09 5.13 12.70
C TYR A 499 -9.15 6.33 12.83
N ILE A 500 -8.78 6.91 11.71
CA ILE A 500 -8.02 8.16 11.66
C ILE A 500 -8.95 9.25 11.18
N ILE A 501 -9.12 10.30 11.98
CA ILE A 501 -9.75 11.54 11.55
C ILE A 501 -8.67 12.53 11.13
N ARG A 502 -8.81 13.10 9.95
CA ARG A 502 -7.91 14.11 9.40
C ARG A 502 -8.68 15.38 9.14
N ILE A 503 -8.04 16.49 9.42
CA ILE A 503 -8.56 17.83 9.18
C ILE A 503 -7.53 18.55 8.33
N ILE A 504 -7.93 19.01 7.15
CA ILE A 504 -7.08 19.67 6.17
C ILE A 504 -7.59 21.11 6.00
N SER A 505 -6.76 22.09 6.30
CA SER A 505 -7.03 23.52 6.16
C SER A 505 -5.87 24.22 5.45
N GLU A 506 -6.11 24.90 4.33
CA GLU A 506 -5.16 25.77 3.60
C GLU A 506 -3.70 25.27 3.55
N GLY A 507 -3.50 23.97 3.30
CA GLY A 507 -2.16 23.37 3.21
C GLY A 507 -1.62 22.81 4.53
N THR A 508 -2.35 22.92 5.63
CA THR A 508 -2.03 22.29 6.91
C THR A 508 -2.93 21.07 7.14
N ALA A 509 -2.41 20.01 7.74
CA ALA A 509 -3.17 18.83 8.08
C ALA A 509 -2.92 18.41 9.54
N CYS A 510 -4.00 18.12 10.27
CA CYS A 510 -3.94 17.48 11.57
C CYS A 510 -4.56 16.09 11.43
N ALA A 511 -3.96 15.09 12.03
CA ALA A 511 -4.51 13.74 12.09
C ALA A 511 -4.55 13.25 13.53
N LYS A 512 -5.69 12.70 13.94
CA LYS A 512 -5.87 12.09 15.27
C LYS A 512 -6.54 10.73 15.14
N GLN A 513 -6.15 9.82 15.99
CA GLN A 513 -6.83 8.54 16.14
C GLN A 513 -8.12 8.71 16.92
N ILE A 514 -9.20 8.07 16.46
CA ILE A 514 -10.48 7.97 17.14
C ILE A 514 -10.87 6.50 17.27
N ILE A 515 -11.51 6.16 18.39
CA ILE A 515 -11.89 4.79 18.73
C ILE A 515 -13.40 4.74 18.87
N LYS A 516 -14.05 3.91 18.07
CA LYS A 516 -15.47 3.61 18.19
C LYS A 516 -15.69 2.39 19.10
N LEU A 517 -16.57 2.53 20.08
CA LEU A 517 -16.96 1.48 21.04
C LEU A 517 -18.13 0.65 20.53
#